data_9c32eeef49e99ff46a7fa80188c75358
#
_entry.id   9c32eeef49e99ff46a7fa80188c75358
#
_cell.length_a   1.000
_cell.length_b   1.000
_cell.length_c   1.000
_cell.angle_alpha   90.00
_cell.angle_beta   90.00
_cell.angle_gamma   90.00
#
_symmetry.space_group_name_H-M   'P 1'
#
loop_
_entity.id
_entity.type
_entity.pdbx_description
1 polymer ?
#
loop_
_entity_poly.entity_id
_entity_poly.type
_entity_poly.pdbx_seq_one_letter_code
_entity_poly.pdbx_strand_id
1 'polypeptide(L)'
;MRLVRFSGLLFLLSLYSNFVRAQAPEAEKKVVFEPELSFRSFWMNTSYNTESLQSDHALGLTSSLGGKLSFGKEWEFQAGYRVFANALSSDFWVPDPVTGQANRYESGLFNLLDPQDRLFGRLELFSLAFSQPKFGFKIGKMGIQTDWVNAQDGRLSPTVVEGVHAWVAPATNWKLSGWAINRINVRGSKDWLSVGETIGLFPQGRSPFGKPAAYLGNTASPWLGILELEGKMKGGRSLRFSNTYAANVFATYWATYEKSAKKSMGTWTSGIQAGMQHGLGEGGNVDPLKQYKNPSDLNFAVSAKLNWKKGPWETQLSATQVGGKGRWLSPREWGKDAWYTFVPRERNEGFETVTAAVGYVAYRFEEAGIQAYTYAGIHILPDPKDAAANKYNFPSYRQHNLGLKYIPKKVKNLDVHLILVVKEPLTNQKLLPAQQYNKVDLLHFNGLINWKLAKD
;
A
#
# COMPACT_ATOMS: atom_id res chain seq x y z
N MET A 1 -9.56 37.16 9.66
CA MET A 1 -8.64 36.03 9.85
C MET A 1 -8.54 35.06 8.65
N ARG A 2 -9.01 35.39 7.44
CA ARG A 2 -9.00 34.51 6.25
C ARG A 2 -7.89 34.83 5.22
N LEU A 3 -7.19 35.95 5.30
CA LEU A 3 -6.18 36.37 4.32
C LEU A 3 -4.74 35.83 4.59
N VAL A 4 -4.42 35.39 5.80
CA VAL A 4 -3.07 34.96 6.16
C VAL A 4 -2.71 33.55 5.61
N ARG A 5 -3.72 32.74 5.23
CA ARG A 5 -3.50 31.33 4.79
C ARG A 5 -3.11 31.19 3.31
N PHE A 6 -3.40 32.19 2.48
CA PHE A 6 -3.00 32.19 1.05
C PHE A 6 -1.53 32.66 0.83
N SER A 7 -1.02 33.43 1.77
CA SER A 7 0.35 33.97 1.71
C SER A 7 1.43 32.89 1.85
N GLY A 8 1.14 31.80 2.56
CA GLY A 8 2.09 30.71 2.76
C GLY A 8 2.41 29.93 1.47
N LEU A 9 1.41 29.71 0.61
CA LEU A 9 1.61 28.99 -0.66
C LEU A 9 2.40 29.84 -1.68
N LEU A 10 2.14 31.13 -1.74
CA LEU A 10 2.90 32.09 -2.58
C LEU A 10 4.33 32.28 -2.07
N PHE A 11 4.55 32.24 -0.75
CA PHE A 11 5.88 32.33 -0.17
C PHE A 11 6.72 31.06 -0.47
N LEU A 12 6.10 29.85 -0.42
CA LEU A 12 6.75 28.61 -0.82
C LEU A 12 7.10 28.58 -2.32
N LEU A 13 6.23 29.13 -3.18
CA LEU A 13 6.50 29.27 -4.61
C LEU A 13 7.60 30.30 -4.89
N SER A 14 7.69 31.38 -4.11
CA SER A 14 8.76 32.39 -4.23
C SER A 14 10.12 31.87 -3.75
N LEU A 15 10.13 31.04 -2.71
CA LEU A 15 11.35 30.35 -2.27
C LEU A 15 11.84 29.37 -3.35
N TYR A 16 10.92 28.65 -4.00
CA TYR A 16 11.26 27.75 -5.10
C TYR A 16 11.90 28.51 -6.29
N SER A 17 11.36 29.66 -6.68
CA SER A 17 11.88 30.48 -7.79
C SER A 17 13.26 31.06 -7.51
N ASN A 18 13.58 31.38 -6.26
CA ASN A 18 14.89 31.90 -5.86
C ASN A 18 15.96 30.79 -5.72
N PHE A 19 15.56 29.57 -5.28
CA PHE A 19 16.47 28.42 -5.25
C PHE A 19 16.92 27.96 -6.65
N VAL A 20 16.02 28.07 -7.65
CA VAL A 20 16.32 27.68 -9.05
C VAL A 20 17.33 28.63 -9.71
N ARG A 21 17.51 29.87 -9.22
CA ARG A 21 18.45 30.88 -9.82
C ARG A 21 19.89 30.77 -9.36
N ALA A 22 20.20 30.07 -8.30
CA ALA A 22 21.58 29.95 -7.78
C ALA A 22 22.33 28.78 -8.45
N GLN A 23 22.70 28.91 -9.72
CA GLN A 23 23.60 27.96 -10.39
C GLN A 23 24.92 28.64 -10.77
N ALA A 24 26.00 28.15 -10.17
CA ALA A 24 27.39 28.49 -10.55
C ALA A 24 27.86 27.61 -11.74
N PRO A 25 28.88 28.06 -12.51
CA PRO A 25 29.34 27.40 -13.73
C PRO A 25 30.07 26.08 -13.49
N GLU A 26 30.16 25.26 -14.55
CA GLU A 26 30.64 23.88 -14.63
C GLU A 26 32.11 23.68 -14.19
N ALA A 27 32.33 23.64 -12.89
CA ALA A 27 33.42 22.87 -12.31
C ALA A 27 32.86 21.59 -11.76
N GLU A 28 33.59 20.45 -11.71
CA GLU A 28 33.11 19.15 -11.20
C GLU A 28 32.20 19.34 -10.00
N LYS A 29 30.87 19.17 -10.21
CA LYS A 29 29.87 19.45 -9.17
C LYS A 29 30.05 18.43 -8.07
N LYS A 30 30.80 18.76 -7.02
CA LYS A 30 30.92 17.94 -5.81
C LYS A 30 29.61 17.82 -5.05
N VAL A 31 28.66 18.75 -5.28
CA VAL A 31 27.34 18.79 -4.61
C VAL A 31 26.27 19.10 -5.65
N VAL A 32 25.24 18.25 -5.72
CA VAL A 32 24.09 18.41 -6.62
C VAL A 32 22.80 18.41 -5.79
N PHE A 33 21.98 19.45 -5.97
CA PHE A 33 20.65 19.52 -5.34
C PHE A 33 19.57 19.31 -6.40
N GLU A 34 18.68 18.33 -6.13
CA GLU A 34 17.52 18.01 -6.93
C GLU A 34 16.25 18.35 -6.15
N PRO A 35 15.59 19.48 -6.41
CA PRO A 35 14.35 19.84 -5.75
C PRO A 35 13.20 18.94 -6.25
N GLU A 36 12.32 18.56 -5.33
CA GLU A 36 11.12 17.78 -5.61
C GLU A 36 9.87 18.53 -5.10
N LEU A 37 8.92 18.78 -5.99
CA LEU A 37 7.60 19.31 -5.65
C LEU A 37 6.54 18.40 -6.29
N SER A 38 5.56 17.95 -5.50
CA SER A 38 4.47 17.15 -6.04
C SER A 38 3.13 17.56 -5.48
N PHE A 39 2.09 17.35 -6.29
CA PHE A 39 0.69 17.57 -5.95
C PHE A 39 -0.09 16.30 -6.22
N ARG A 40 -1.06 16.01 -5.35
CA ARG A 40 -2.05 14.95 -5.55
C ARG A 40 -3.42 15.45 -5.14
N SER A 41 -4.41 15.16 -5.99
CA SER A 41 -5.83 15.22 -5.68
C SER A 41 -6.39 13.81 -5.70
N PHE A 42 -7.21 13.47 -4.72
CA PHE A 42 -7.80 12.15 -4.59
C PHE A 42 -9.27 12.27 -4.23
N TRP A 43 -10.14 11.94 -5.18
CA TRP A 43 -11.58 11.81 -4.97
C TRP A 43 -11.94 10.36 -4.68
N MET A 44 -12.72 10.13 -3.64
CA MET A 44 -13.35 8.85 -3.32
C MET A 44 -14.86 9.03 -3.20
N ASN A 45 -15.60 8.01 -3.62
CA ASN A 45 -17.04 7.91 -3.40
C ASN A 45 -17.39 6.43 -3.26
N THR A 46 -18.10 6.09 -2.17
CA THR A 46 -18.63 4.74 -1.91
C THR A 46 -20.14 4.83 -1.78
N SER A 47 -20.87 4.03 -2.56
CA SER A 47 -22.33 3.89 -2.48
C SER A 47 -22.73 2.44 -2.43
N TYR A 48 -23.91 2.16 -1.89
CA TYR A 48 -24.46 0.82 -1.68
C TYR A 48 -25.78 0.67 -2.44
N ASN A 49 -26.08 -0.56 -2.91
CA ASN A 49 -27.40 -0.86 -3.48
C ASN A 49 -28.50 -0.84 -2.40
N THR A 50 -28.14 -1.12 -1.14
CA THR A 50 -29.04 -1.03 0.00
C THR A 50 -29.16 0.43 0.45
N GLU A 51 -30.28 1.10 0.13
CA GLU A 51 -30.51 2.53 0.35
C GLU A 51 -30.40 2.99 1.80
N SER A 52 -30.62 2.09 2.77
CA SER A 52 -30.49 2.42 4.19
C SER A 52 -29.05 2.54 4.68
N LEU A 53 -28.05 2.10 3.90
CA LEU A 53 -26.62 2.22 4.25
C LEU A 53 -26.08 3.57 3.83
N GLN A 54 -25.27 4.16 4.69
CA GLN A 54 -24.67 5.47 4.45
C GLN A 54 -23.68 5.43 3.29
N SER A 55 -23.94 6.27 2.27
CA SER A 55 -23.02 6.51 1.16
C SER A 55 -22.14 7.71 1.49
N ASP A 56 -20.84 7.62 1.18
CA ASP A 56 -19.85 8.61 1.54
C ASP A 56 -19.01 9.08 0.35
N HIS A 57 -18.48 10.29 0.46
CA HIS A 57 -17.52 10.84 -0.49
C HIS A 57 -16.49 11.73 0.20
N ALA A 58 -15.31 11.85 -0.41
CA ALA A 58 -14.25 12.74 0.05
C ALA A 58 -13.32 13.18 -1.09
N LEU A 59 -12.91 14.44 -1.04
CA LEU A 59 -11.84 15.01 -1.86
C LEU A 59 -10.68 15.42 -0.96
N GLY A 60 -9.61 14.66 -1.02
CA GLY A 60 -8.36 14.98 -0.35
C GLY A 60 -7.35 15.61 -1.31
N LEU A 61 -6.62 16.60 -0.82
CA LEU A 61 -5.52 17.25 -1.52
C LEU A 61 -4.23 17.06 -0.72
N THR A 62 -3.11 16.91 -1.42
CA THR A 62 -1.79 16.91 -0.78
C THR A 62 -0.75 17.54 -1.68
N SER A 63 0.22 18.19 -1.05
CA SER A 63 1.43 18.70 -1.69
C SER A 63 2.64 18.26 -0.90
N SER A 64 3.72 17.89 -1.56
CA SER A 64 5.02 17.67 -0.91
C SER A 64 6.10 18.54 -1.51
N LEU A 65 6.90 19.11 -0.65
CA LEU A 65 8.10 19.90 -1.00
C LEU A 65 9.30 19.23 -0.34
N GLY A 66 10.36 19.04 -1.10
CA GLY A 66 11.59 18.43 -0.61
C GLY A 66 12.68 18.45 -1.65
N GLY A 67 13.67 17.58 -1.47
CA GLY A 67 14.72 17.38 -2.43
C GLY A 67 15.79 16.42 -1.95
N LYS A 68 16.71 16.15 -2.86
CA LYS A 68 17.89 15.32 -2.64
C LYS A 68 19.14 16.17 -2.80
N LEU A 69 20.08 15.98 -1.92
CA LEU A 69 21.39 16.61 -1.94
C LEU A 69 22.44 15.50 -2.05
N SER A 70 23.10 15.41 -3.21
CA SER A 70 24.15 14.42 -3.46
C SER A 70 25.52 15.03 -3.22
N PHE A 71 26.37 14.32 -2.47
CA PHE A 71 27.75 14.67 -2.17
C PHE A 71 28.68 13.63 -2.82
N GLY A 72 29.41 14.03 -3.85
CA GLY A 72 30.14 13.08 -4.67
C GLY A 72 29.18 12.10 -5.39
N LYS A 73 29.61 10.83 -5.51
CA LYS A 73 28.85 9.77 -6.16
C LYS A 73 28.19 8.82 -5.16
N GLU A 74 28.58 8.87 -3.91
CA GLU A 74 28.27 7.87 -2.90
C GLU A 74 27.21 8.32 -1.90
N TRP A 75 27.19 9.60 -1.54
CA TRP A 75 26.34 10.11 -0.47
C TRP A 75 25.14 10.87 -1.00
N GLU A 76 23.97 10.58 -0.44
CA GLU A 76 22.70 11.27 -0.70
C GLU A 76 22.03 11.63 0.63
N PHE A 77 21.70 12.90 0.82
CA PHE A 77 20.78 13.35 1.85
C PHE A 77 19.44 13.69 1.21
N GLN A 78 18.33 13.23 1.79
CA GLN A 78 16.98 13.50 1.32
C GLN A 78 16.14 14.07 2.44
N ALA A 79 15.39 15.15 2.15
CA ALA A 79 14.38 15.70 3.06
C ALA A 79 13.09 16.01 2.28
N GLY A 80 11.94 15.85 2.92
CA GLY A 80 10.66 16.14 2.29
C GLY A 80 9.55 16.31 3.32
N TYR A 81 8.79 17.39 3.17
CA TYR A 81 7.64 17.72 4.00
C TYR A 81 6.36 17.64 3.16
N ARG A 82 5.32 17.01 3.69
CA ARG A 82 4.02 16.86 3.02
C ARG A 82 2.92 17.51 3.83
N VAL A 83 2.04 18.21 3.11
CA VAL A 83 0.82 18.84 3.66
C VAL A 83 -0.40 18.14 3.08
N PHE A 84 -1.44 17.99 3.89
CA PHE A 84 -2.69 17.33 3.56
C PHE A 84 -3.85 18.26 3.87
N ALA A 85 -4.89 18.21 3.04
CA ALA A 85 -6.11 18.96 3.24
C ALA A 85 -7.35 18.13 2.90
N ASN A 86 -8.37 18.16 3.76
CA ASN A 86 -9.72 17.73 3.43
C ASN A 86 -10.43 18.93 2.73
N ALA A 87 -10.54 18.86 1.40
CA ALA A 87 -11.14 19.93 0.61
C ALA A 87 -12.67 19.85 0.60
N LEU A 88 -13.21 18.63 0.59
CA LEU A 88 -14.65 18.35 0.59
C LEU A 88 -14.89 16.93 1.10
N SER A 89 -15.89 16.74 1.96
CA SER A 89 -16.30 15.39 2.39
C SER A 89 -17.72 15.38 2.92
N SER A 90 -18.38 14.20 2.81
CA SER A 90 -19.52 13.86 3.66
C SER A 90 -19.07 13.76 5.13
N ASP A 91 -20.02 13.58 6.04
CA ASP A 91 -19.73 13.37 7.47
C ASP A 91 -19.42 11.89 7.76
N PHE A 92 -18.41 11.34 7.08
CA PHE A 92 -18.00 9.94 7.18
C PHE A 92 -17.33 9.56 8.52
N TRP A 93 -17.13 10.54 9.41
CA TRP A 93 -16.65 10.25 10.77
C TRP A 93 -17.79 9.79 11.69
N VAL A 94 -19.03 10.08 11.34
CA VAL A 94 -20.19 9.53 12.03
C VAL A 94 -20.38 8.08 11.56
N PRO A 95 -20.50 7.12 12.49
CA PRO A 95 -20.77 5.73 12.13
C PRO A 95 -22.10 5.61 11.37
N ASP A 96 -22.16 4.64 10.45
CA ASP A 96 -23.38 4.30 9.72
C ASP A 96 -24.54 4.01 10.70
N PRO A 97 -25.69 4.68 10.54
CA PRO A 97 -26.78 4.62 11.52
C PRO A 97 -27.44 3.25 11.63
N VAL A 98 -27.33 2.39 10.61
CA VAL A 98 -27.94 1.05 10.59
C VAL A 98 -27.02 0.01 11.20
N THR A 99 -25.71 0.11 10.93
CA THR A 99 -24.73 -0.90 11.32
C THR A 99 -23.89 -0.50 12.52
N GLY A 100 -23.83 0.79 12.87
CA GLY A 100 -22.92 1.34 13.87
C GLY A 100 -21.42 1.23 13.49
N GLN A 101 -21.09 0.86 12.25
CA GLN A 101 -19.72 0.71 11.81
C GLN A 101 -19.15 2.02 11.27
N ALA A 102 -17.88 2.30 11.58
CA ALA A 102 -17.16 3.44 11.03
C ALA A 102 -16.89 3.25 9.52
N ASN A 103 -16.85 4.37 8.79
CA ASN A 103 -16.43 4.38 7.39
C ASN A 103 -15.00 3.85 7.25
N ARG A 104 -14.74 3.13 6.14
CA ARG A 104 -13.46 2.47 5.89
C ARG A 104 -12.68 3.08 4.73
N TYR A 105 -13.37 3.57 3.71
CA TYR A 105 -12.71 3.96 2.46
C TYR A 105 -12.27 5.42 2.50
N GLU A 106 -13.18 6.35 2.69
CA GLU A 106 -12.97 7.79 2.67
C GLU A 106 -12.17 8.26 3.87
N SER A 107 -12.46 7.72 5.06
CA SER A 107 -11.72 8.01 6.30
C SER A 107 -10.22 7.73 6.17
N GLY A 108 -9.85 6.69 5.41
CA GLY A 108 -8.45 6.35 5.16
C GLY A 108 -7.66 7.36 4.32
N LEU A 109 -8.29 8.42 3.77
CA LEU A 109 -7.57 9.53 3.13
C LEU A 109 -6.95 10.47 4.16
N PHE A 110 -7.53 10.60 5.35
CA PHE A 110 -7.22 11.64 6.34
C PHE A 110 -6.66 11.05 7.63
N ASN A 111 -6.36 11.93 8.58
CA ASN A 111 -5.79 11.53 9.86
C ASN A 111 -6.79 10.76 10.72
N LEU A 112 -6.64 9.44 10.79
CA LEU A 112 -7.53 8.55 11.54
C LEU A 112 -7.47 8.78 13.07
N LEU A 113 -6.35 9.32 13.57
CA LEU A 113 -6.15 9.56 15.01
C LEU A 113 -6.74 10.90 15.45
N ASP A 114 -6.98 11.81 14.51
CA ASP A 114 -7.59 13.12 14.77
C ASP A 114 -8.51 13.52 13.62
N PRO A 115 -9.78 13.13 13.68
CA PRO A 115 -10.79 13.45 12.66
C PRO A 115 -11.03 14.96 12.47
N GLN A 116 -10.70 15.80 13.45
CA GLN A 116 -10.86 17.25 13.39
C GLN A 116 -9.74 17.94 12.61
N ASP A 117 -8.63 17.23 12.37
CA ASP A 117 -7.45 17.76 11.70
C ASP A 117 -7.64 17.81 10.17
N ARG A 118 -8.35 18.84 9.70
CA ARG A 118 -8.66 19.03 8.27
C ARG A 118 -7.49 19.52 7.44
N LEU A 119 -6.45 20.07 8.08
CA LEU A 119 -5.25 20.58 7.45
C LEU A 119 -4.05 20.25 8.33
N PHE A 120 -3.24 19.30 7.92
CA PHE A 120 -2.08 18.86 8.67
C PHE A 120 -0.86 18.62 7.75
N GLY A 121 0.30 18.47 8.37
CA GLY A 121 1.52 18.16 7.64
C GLY A 121 2.45 17.28 8.44
N ARG A 122 3.44 16.70 7.74
CA ARG A 122 4.44 15.83 8.35
C ARG A 122 5.79 15.92 7.65
N LEU A 123 6.86 15.73 8.41
CA LEU A 123 8.17 15.43 7.85
C LEU A 123 8.13 13.96 7.36
N GLU A 124 7.95 13.78 6.04
CA GLU A 124 7.75 12.47 5.43
C GLU A 124 9.07 11.77 5.14
N LEU A 125 10.04 12.51 4.63
CA LEU A 125 11.36 12.00 4.28
C LEU A 125 12.44 12.80 5.03
N PHE A 126 13.40 12.09 5.61
CA PHE A 126 14.57 12.68 6.24
C PHE A 126 15.62 11.59 6.42
N SER A 127 16.53 11.44 5.48
CA SER A 127 17.43 10.29 5.45
C SER A 127 18.78 10.62 4.86
N LEU A 128 19.79 9.87 5.32
CA LEU A 128 21.14 9.86 4.77
C LEU A 128 21.39 8.47 4.17
N ALA A 129 21.90 8.43 2.94
CA ALA A 129 22.27 7.21 2.25
C ALA A 129 23.74 7.26 1.79
N PHE A 130 24.36 6.09 1.83
CA PHE A 130 25.65 5.81 1.22
C PHE A 130 25.49 4.64 0.26
N SER A 131 26.00 4.77 -0.96
CA SER A 131 25.86 3.74 -2.00
C SER A 131 27.18 3.54 -2.75
N GLN A 132 27.62 2.30 -2.79
CA GLN A 132 28.71 1.80 -3.63
C GLN A 132 28.15 0.71 -4.57
N PRO A 133 28.80 0.35 -5.67
CA PRO A 133 28.31 -0.68 -6.60
C PRO A 133 28.02 -2.04 -5.94
N LYS A 134 28.67 -2.38 -4.85
CA LYS A 134 28.56 -3.68 -4.18
C LYS A 134 27.83 -3.64 -2.83
N PHE A 135 27.68 -2.49 -2.22
CA PHE A 135 27.01 -2.33 -0.93
C PHE A 135 26.52 -0.91 -0.70
N GLY A 136 25.60 -0.74 0.22
CA GLY A 136 25.14 0.56 0.65
C GLY A 136 24.22 0.46 1.84
N PHE A 137 23.89 1.62 2.40
CA PHE A 137 22.91 1.75 3.46
C PHE A 137 22.13 3.07 3.35
N LYS A 138 20.99 3.11 4.00
CA LYS A 138 20.16 4.31 4.19
C LYS A 138 19.62 4.31 5.62
N ILE A 139 19.69 5.44 6.30
CA ILE A 139 19.20 5.61 7.67
C ILE A 139 18.28 6.82 7.77
N GLY A 140 17.21 6.71 8.57
CA GLY A 140 16.26 7.78 8.83
C GLY A 140 14.87 7.49 8.30
N LYS A 141 14.12 8.55 7.93
CA LYS A 141 12.75 8.48 7.40
C LYS A 141 12.79 8.29 5.89
N MET A 142 12.27 7.16 5.39
CA MET A 142 12.42 6.76 4.00
C MET A 142 11.24 5.96 3.47
N GLY A 143 11.09 5.93 2.15
CA GLY A 143 10.15 5.03 1.46
C GLY A 143 10.59 3.57 1.59
N ILE A 144 9.64 2.65 1.51
CA ILE A 144 9.87 1.21 1.54
C ILE A 144 9.12 0.49 0.44
N GLN A 145 9.74 -0.57 -0.11
CA GLN A 145 9.14 -1.42 -1.11
C GLN A 145 9.65 -2.86 -0.93
N THR A 146 8.95 -3.63 -0.12
CA THR A 146 9.16 -5.07 0.09
C THR A 146 7.86 -5.83 -0.18
N ASP A 147 7.87 -7.16 -0.07
CA ASP A 147 6.67 -7.95 -0.38
C ASP A 147 5.48 -7.59 0.51
N TRP A 148 5.66 -7.49 1.82
CA TRP A 148 4.58 -7.31 2.79
C TRP A 148 4.55 -5.93 3.46
N VAL A 149 5.64 -5.17 3.33
CA VAL A 149 5.73 -3.79 3.81
C VAL A 149 6.08 -2.91 2.61
N ASN A 150 5.16 -2.06 2.19
CA ASN A 150 5.33 -1.31 0.95
C ASN A 150 4.50 -0.03 0.96
N ALA A 151 4.82 0.86 0.04
CA ALA A 151 4.18 2.16 -0.07
C ALA A 151 2.65 2.09 -0.22
N GLN A 152 2.13 1.04 -0.86
CA GLN A 152 0.71 0.90 -1.22
C GLN A 152 0.06 2.23 -1.64
N ASP A 153 0.64 2.93 -2.58
CA ASP A 153 0.28 4.30 -2.95
C ASP A 153 -1.18 4.48 -3.41
N GLY A 154 -2.11 4.13 -2.54
CA GLY A 154 -3.56 4.12 -2.74
C GLY A 154 -4.32 5.08 -1.84
N ARG A 155 -3.67 6.13 -1.33
CA ARG A 155 -4.22 7.22 -0.52
C ARG A 155 -3.52 8.53 -0.89
N LEU A 156 -3.65 9.56 -0.08
CA LEU A 156 -2.98 10.85 -0.31
C LEU A 156 -1.46 10.77 -0.20
N SER A 157 -0.94 9.81 0.53
CA SER A 157 0.48 9.58 0.69
C SER A 157 0.82 8.09 0.80
N PRO A 158 2.07 7.69 0.54
CA PRO A 158 2.54 6.33 0.80
C PRO A 158 2.71 6.05 2.30
N THR A 159 2.78 4.77 2.66
CA THR A 159 3.39 4.33 3.92
C THR A 159 4.90 4.52 3.80
N VAL A 160 5.50 5.12 4.83
CA VAL A 160 6.95 5.34 4.95
C VAL A 160 7.45 4.84 6.30
N VAL A 161 8.74 4.58 6.41
CA VAL A 161 9.35 3.96 7.59
C VAL A 161 10.52 4.79 8.12
N GLU A 162 10.80 4.66 9.41
CA GLU A 162 11.99 5.17 10.07
C GLU A 162 12.83 3.99 10.59
N GLY A 163 14.10 3.98 10.23
CA GLY A 163 14.99 2.89 10.57
C GLY A 163 16.25 2.86 9.73
N VAL A 164 16.78 1.67 9.55
CA VAL A 164 17.99 1.41 8.76
C VAL A 164 17.66 0.39 7.66
N HIS A 165 18.11 0.69 6.45
CA HIS A 165 18.14 -0.24 5.32
C HIS A 165 19.61 -0.41 4.90
N ALA A 166 20.06 -1.64 4.75
CA ALA A 166 21.39 -1.94 4.23
C ALA A 166 21.31 -3.02 3.16
N TRP A 167 22.24 -3.01 2.22
CA TRP A 167 22.30 -4.00 1.15
C TRP A 167 23.72 -4.31 0.73
N VAL A 168 23.91 -5.54 0.23
CA VAL A 168 25.14 -5.98 -0.42
C VAL A 168 24.80 -6.73 -1.72
N ALA A 169 25.63 -6.57 -2.73
CA ALA A 169 25.58 -7.29 -4.01
C ALA A 169 26.80 -8.18 -4.13
N PRO A 170 26.77 -9.42 -3.56
CA PRO A 170 27.93 -10.34 -3.56
C PRO A 170 28.30 -10.78 -4.97
N ALA A 171 27.36 -10.74 -5.89
CA ALA A 171 27.56 -11.01 -7.30
C ALA A 171 26.68 -10.06 -8.14
N THR A 172 27.03 -9.86 -9.41
CA THR A 172 26.33 -8.93 -10.33
C THR A 172 24.82 -9.16 -10.41
N ASN A 173 24.38 -10.39 -10.19
CA ASN A 173 22.99 -10.77 -10.36
C ASN A 173 22.27 -11.07 -9.04
N TRP A 174 22.93 -10.90 -7.89
CA TRP A 174 22.39 -11.20 -6.58
C TRP A 174 22.50 -10.00 -5.66
N LYS A 175 21.43 -9.73 -4.93
CA LYS A 175 21.36 -8.66 -3.92
C LYS A 175 20.75 -9.24 -2.65
N LEU A 176 21.43 -9.03 -1.53
CA LEU A 176 20.90 -9.27 -0.18
C LEU A 176 20.64 -7.92 0.44
N SER A 177 19.45 -7.71 0.99
CA SER A 177 19.10 -6.48 1.70
C SER A 177 18.41 -6.77 3.01
N GLY A 178 18.58 -5.87 3.98
CA GLY A 178 17.97 -5.97 5.30
C GLY A 178 17.44 -4.62 5.77
N TRP A 179 16.34 -4.66 6.50
CA TRP A 179 15.68 -3.52 7.11
C TRP A 179 15.54 -3.76 8.62
N ALA A 180 15.83 -2.73 9.40
CA ALA A 180 15.50 -2.65 10.83
C ALA A 180 14.67 -1.38 11.02
N ILE A 181 13.38 -1.54 11.31
CA ILE A 181 12.38 -0.47 11.34
C ILE A 181 11.87 -0.34 12.78
N ASN A 182 11.89 0.87 13.32
CA ASN A 182 11.41 1.18 14.67
C ASN A 182 10.11 1.99 14.66
N ARG A 183 9.87 2.78 13.60
CA ARG A 183 8.65 3.57 13.44
C ARG A 183 8.11 3.47 12.02
N ILE A 184 6.80 3.61 11.91
CA ILE A 184 6.09 3.66 10.63
C ILE A 184 5.17 4.87 10.66
N ASN A 185 5.15 5.62 9.58
CA ASN A 185 4.09 6.57 9.32
C ASN A 185 3.14 5.95 8.31
N VAL A 186 1.95 5.64 8.80
CA VAL A 186 0.91 4.97 8.00
C VAL A 186 0.35 5.97 6.99
N ARG A 187 0.05 5.52 5.77
CA ARG A 187 -0.58 6.35 4.74
C ARG A 187 -1.85 7.03 5.29
N GLY A 188 -1.99 8.32 5.01
CA GLY A 188 -3.11 9.14 5.51
C GLY A 188 -2.97 9.59 6.96
N SER A 189 -1.93 9.19 7.71
CA SER A 189 -1.71 9.65 9.07
C SER A 189 -0.64 10.76 9.15
N LYS A 190 -0.71 11.55 10.22
CA LYS A 190 0.23 12.62 10.56
C LYS A 190 1.44 12.07 11.34
N ASP A 191 1.20 11.12 12.25
CA ASP A 191 2.12 10.74 13.29
C ASP A 191 3.05 9.59 12.89
N TRP A 192 4.25 9.62 13.44
CA TRP A 192 5.21 8.54 13.40
C TRP A 192 5.00 7.65 14.61
N LEU A 193 4.48 6.46 14.39
CA LEU A 193 4.08 5.50 15.42
C LEU A 193 5.11 4.39 15.55
N SER A 194 5.27 3.81 16.73
CA SER A 194 5.99 2.56 16.93
C SER A 194 5.34 1.43 16.12
N VAL A 195 6.07 0.37 15.83
CA VAL A 195 5.56 -0.76 15.02
C VAL A 195 4.27 -1.32 15.61
N GLY A 196 4.22 -1.55 16.91
CA GLY A 196 3.03 -2.08 17.60
C GLY A 196 1.82 -1.14 17.53
N GLU A 197 2.01 0.16 17.70
CA GLU A 197 0.94 1.17 17.65
C GLU A 197 0.30 1.28 16.25
N THR A 198 1.01 0.90 15.19
CA THR A 198 0.44 0.93 13.83
C THR A 198 -0.57 -0.18 13.60
N ILE A 199 -0.55 -1.27 14.38
CA ILE A 199 -1.39 -2.45 14.16
C ILE A 199 -2.80 -2.17 14.66
N GLY A 200 -3.76 -2.08 13.73
CA GLY A 200 -5.18 -1.92 14.04
C GLY A 200 -5.72 -0.49 13.90
N LEU A 201 -4.97 0.44 13.32
CA LEU A 201 -5.47 1.78 12.96
C LEU A 201 -6.59 1.71 11.91
N PHE A 202 -6.47 0.80 10.94
CA PHE A 202 -7.55 0.46 10.04
C PHE A 202 -8.52 -0.55 10.70
N PRO A 203 -9.59 -1.00 10.03
CA PRO A 203 -10.60 -1.85 10.66
C PRO A 203 -9.99 -3.01 11.43
N GLN A 204 -10.29 -3.09 12.72
CA GLN A 204 -9.67 -4.06 13.62
C GLN A 204 -10.24 -5.48 13.42
N GLY A 205 -11.56 -5.60 13.26
CA GLY A 205 -12.22 -6.89 13.12
C GLY A 205 -12.29 -7.67 14.43
N ARG A 206 -11.93 -8.96 14.37
CA ARG A 206 -12.03 -9.91 15.49
C ARG A 206 -10.66 -10.34 15.99
N SER A 207 -10.58 -10.67 17.28
CA SER A 207 -9.41 -11.32 17.91
C SER A 207 -9.19 -12.72 17.29
N PRO A 208 -8.03 -13.38 17.51
CA PRO A 208 -7.81 -14.76 17.06
C PRO A 208 -8.84 -15.76 17.56
N PHE A 209 -9.58 -15.44 18.61
CA PHE A 209 -10.61 -16.28 19.24
C PHE A 209 -12.05 -15.87 18.87
N GLY A 210 -12.23 -15.06 17.82
CA GLY A 210 -13.55 -14.64 17.32
C GLY A 210 -14.27 -13.57 18.14
N LYS A 211 -13.68 -13.07 19.23
CA LYS A 211 -14.24 -11.98 20.05
C LYS A 211 -13.94 -10.61 19.40
N PRO A 212 -14.63 -9.53 19.76
CA PRO A 212 -14.21 -8.18 19.35
C PRO A 212 -12.73 -7.95 19.64
N ALA A 213 -11.99 -7.39 18.68
CA ALA A 213 -10.56 -7.18 18.84
C ALA A 213 -10.27 -6.04 19.82
N ALA A 214 -9.22 -6.20 20.63
CA ALA A 214 -8.73 -5.18 21.55
C ALA A 214 -7.21 -4.96 21.41
N TYR A 215 -6.63 -5.27 20.24
CA TYR A 215 -5.19 -5.16 20.02
C TYR A 215 -4.73 -3.73 19.66
N LEU A 216 -5.60 -2.83 19.20
CA LEU A 216 -5.23 -1.43 18.95
C LEU A 216 -4.70 -0.77 20.23
N GLY A 217 -3.49 -0.20 20.16
CA GLY A 217 -2.81 0.39 21.31
C GLY A 217 -2.31 -0.62 22.36
N ASN A 218 -2.55 -1.92 22.17
CA ASN A 218 -2.16 -2.98 23.09
C ASN A 218 -1.14 -3.97 22.51
N THR A 219 -0.71 -3.79 21.24
CA THR A 219 0.25 -4.69 20.60
C THR A 219 1.68 -4.30 20.96
N ALA A 220 2.37 -5.16 21.68
CA ALA A 220 3.80 -5.01 21.97
C ALA A 220 4.62 -5.58 20.81
N SER A 221 5.13 -4.69 19.94
CA SER A 221 6.06 -5.02 18.85
C SER A 221 7.10 -3.90 18.73
N PRO A 222 8.29 -4.06 19.31
CA PRO A 222 9.26 -2.96 19.43
C PRO A 222 9.96 -2.63 18.10
N TRP A 223 10.06 -3.57 17.17
CA TRP A 223 10.69 -3.38 15.87
C TRP A 223 10.19 -4.37 14.82
N LEU A 224 10.41 -4.02 13.56
CA LEU A 224 10.08 -4.82 12.39
C LEU A 224 11.37 -5.05 11.59
N GLY A 225 11.74 -6.32 11.40
CA GLY A 225 12.87 -6.74 10.58
C GLY A 225 12.41 -7.28 9.24
N ILE A 226 13.16 -6.96 8.17
CA ILE A 226 12.92 -7.57 6.87
C ILE A 226 14.27 -7.97 6.28
N LEU A 227 14.34 -9.18 5.74
CA LEU A 227 15.49 -9.68 5.01
C LEU A 227 15.03 -10.14 3.63
N GLU A 228 15.72 -9.71 2.57
CA GLU A 228 15.39 -10.06 1.19
C GLU A 228 16.63 -10.51 0.43
N LEU A 229 16.53 -11.63 -0.28
CA LEU A 229 17.51 -12.11 -1.23
C LEU A 229 16.89 -12.12 -2.62
N GLU A 230 17.44 -11.34 -3.53
CA GLU A 230 16.99 -11.26 -4.92
C GLU A 230 18.07 -11.75 -5.87
N GLY A 231 17.68 -12.58 -6.83
CA GLY A 231 18.58 -13.11 -7.85
C GLY A 231 17.97 -13.06 -9.25
N LYS A 232 18.77 -12.63 -10.22
CA LYS A 232 18.46 -12.72 -11.65
C LYS A 232 19.32 -13.82 -12.27
N MET A 233 18.69 -14.75 -12.98
CA MET A 233 19.35 -15.89 -13.57
C MET A 233 19.24 -15.85 -15.09
N LYS A 234 20.11 -16.59 -15.78
CA LYS A 234 20.05 -16.72 -17.25
C LYS A 234 18.68 -17.25 -17.70
N GLY A 235 18.28 -16.89 -18.92
CA GLY A 235 17.03 -17.35 -19.51
C GLY A 235 15.77 -16.65 -18.97
N GLY A 236 15.89 -15.39 -18.49
CA GLY A 236 14.77 -14.58 -18.02
C GLY A 236 14.16 -15.07 -16.72
N ARG A 237 14.91 -15.74 -15.88
CA ARG A 237 14.46 -16.24 -14.57
C ARG A 237 14.85 -15.27 -13.47
N SER A 238 13.98 -15.14 -12.47
CA SER A 238 14.27 -14.41 -11.23
C SER A 238 13.79 -15.21 -10.02
N LEU A 239 14.49 -15.05 -8.92
CA LEU A 239 14.18 -15.65 -7.64
C LEU A 239 14.26 -14.57 -6.57
N ARG A 240 13.28 -14.53 -5.66
CA ARG A 240 13.32 -13.70 -4.48
C ARG A 240 12.86 -14.52 -3.28
N PHE A 241 13.60 -14.38 -2.19
CA PHE A 241 13.20 -14.83 -0.87
C PHE A 241 13.09 -13.63 0.04
N SER A 242 12.07 -13.57 0.87
CA SER A 242 11.95 -12.56 1.89
C SER A 242 11.46 -13.15 3.22
N ASN A 243 11.90 -12.52 4.31
CA ASN A 243 11.39 -12.76 5.65
C ASN A 243 10.94 -11.42 6.22
N THR A 244 9.71 -11.36 6.72
CA THR A 244 9.18 -10.21 7.46
C THR A 244 8.94 -10.66 8.90
N TYR A 245 9.67 -10.09 9.84
CA TYR A 245 9.69 -10.43 11.25
C TYR A 245 9.13 -9.28 12.09
N ALA A 246 7.89 -9.39 12.52
CA ALA A 246 7.28 -8.47 13.48
C ALA A 246 7.56 -9.00 14.90
N ALA A 247 8.46 -8.34 15.62
CA ALA A 247 8.91 -8.80 16.92
C ALA A 247 7.73 -9.03 17.87
N ASN A 248 7.72 -10.19 18.55
CA ASN A 248 6.67 -10.63 19.48
C ASN A 248 5.27 -10.87 18.84
N VAL A 249 5.12 -10.84 17.51
CA VAL A 249 3.82 -10.97 16.86
C VAL A 249 3.77 -12.12 15.84
N PHE A 250 4.54 -12.04 14.76
CA PHE A 250 4.61 -13.08 13.73
C PHE A 250 5.88 -12.98 12.88
N ALA A 251 6.21 -14.09 12.21
CA ALA A 251 7.15 -14.11 11.10
C ALA A 251 6.49 -14.65 9.83
N THR A 252 6.79 -14.01 8.69
CA THR A 252 6.36 -14.41 7.36
C THR A 252 7.58 -14.70 6.51
N TYR A 253 7.65 -15.91 5.94
CA TYR A 253 8.63 -16.32 4.94
C TYR A 253 7.95 -16.38 3.59
N TRP A 254 8.57 -15.82 2.58
CA TRP A 254 7.99 -15.67 1.26
C TRP A 254 9.02 -15.93 0.17
N ALA A 255 8.67 -16.75 -0.79
CA ALA A 255 9.49 -17.05 -1.97
C ALA A 255 8.71 -16.72 -3.24
N THR A 256 9.37 -16.10 -4.21
CA THR A 256 8.83 -15.80 -5.53
C THR A 256 9.80 -16.27 -6.61
N TYR A 257 9.32 -17.10 -7.52
CA TYR A 257 10.05 -17.47 -8.74
C TYR A 257 9.27 -17.01 -9.97
N GLU A 258 9.95 -16.35 -10.90
CA GLU A 258 9.36 -15.94 -12.16
C GLU A 258 10.26 -16.33 -13.34
N LYS A 259 9.62 -16.62 -14.46
CA LYS A 259 10.30 -16.87 -15.74
C LYS A 259 9.59 -16.09 -16.84
N SER A 260 10.34 -15.19 -17.50
CA SER A 260 9.90 -14.47 -18.69
C SER A 260 10.55 -15.04 -19.94
N ALA A 261 9.75 -15.23 -20.98
CA ALA A 261 10.21 -15.71 -22.28
C ALA A 261 9.59 -14.87 -23.41
N LYS A 262 10.44 -14.27 -24.24
CA LYS A 262 10.01 -13.56 -25.44
C LYS A 262 9.85 -14.58 -26.58
N LYS A 263 8.66 -14.62 -27.19
CA LYS A 263 8.32 -15.46 -28.33
C LYS A 263 7.72 -14.61 -29.46
N SER A 264 7.54 -15.16 -30.65
CA SER A 264 6.89 -14.47 -31.79
C SER A 264 5.49 -13.94 -31.45
N MET A 265 4.76 -14.68 -30.60
CA MET A 265 3.41 -14.32 -30.13
C MET A 265 3.40 -13.36 -28.93
N GLY A 266 4.53 -12.81 -28.51
CA GLY A 266 4.63 -11.87 -27.38
C GLY A 266 5.53 -12.38 -26.25
N THR A 267 5.58 -11.63 -25.15
CA THR A 267 6.32 -12.01 -23.95
C THR A 267 5.39 -12.69 -22.95
N TRP A 268 5.77 -13.89 -22.55
CA TRP A 268 5.08 -14.67 -21.53
C TRP A 268 5.88 -14.65 -20.23
N THR A 269 5.20 -14.36 -19.13
CA THR A 269 5.79 -14.43 -17.79
C THR A 269 4.95 -15.36 -16.92
N SER A 270 5.53 -16.48 -16.51
CA SER A 270 4.96 -17.35 -15.49
C SER A 270 5.59 -17.05 -14.14
N GLY A 271 4.80 -17.08 -13.08
CA GLY A 271 5.26 -16.86 -11.72
C GLY A 271 4.59 -17.81 -10.74
N ILE A 272 5.35 -18.22 -9.74
CA ILE A 272 4.86 -18.95 -8.57
C ILE A 272 5.40 -18.29 -7.31
N GLN A 273 4.56 -18.22 -6.30
CA GLN A 273 4.90 -17.75 -4.97
C GLN A 273 4.51 -18.82 -3.96
N ALA A 274 5.29 -18.95 -2.91
CA ALA A 274 4.98 -19.81 -1.79
C ALA A 274 5.39 -19.11 -0.49
N GLY A 275 4.63 -19.30 0.55
CA GLY A 275 4.92 -18.69 1.83
C GLY A 275 4.40 -19.46 3.02
N MET A 276 5.00 -19.13 4.16
CA MET A 276 4.64 -19.63 5.47
C MET A 276 4.60 -18.47 6.45
N GLN A 277 3.62 -18.49 7.35
CA GLN A 277 3.53 -17.53 8.43
C GLN A 277 3.22 -18.23 9.74
N HIS A 278 3.94 -17.88 10.81
CA HIS A 278 3.66 -18.39 12.14
C HIS A 278 3.62 -17.27 13.18
N GLY A 279 2.91 -17.52 14.29
CA GLY A 279 2.92 -16.63 15.45
C GLY A 279 4.26 -16.63 16.17
N LEU A 280 4.56 -15.55 16.88
CA LEU A 280 5.79 -15.35 17.65
C LEU A 280 5.47 -14.80 19.03
N GLY A 281 6.26 -15.24 20.02
CA GLY A 281 6.19 -14.73 21.38
C GLY A 281 4.76 -14.80 21.93
N GLU A 282 4.22 -13.66 22.30
CA GLU A 282 2.88 -13.53 22.88
C GLU A 282 1.80 -13.14 21.84
N GLY A 283 2.13 -13.17 20.54
CA GLY A 283 1.20 -12.72 19.49
C GLY A 283 0.86 -11.22 19.56
N GLY A 284 1.73 -10.46 20.24
CA GLY A 284 1.58 -9.03 20.52
C GLY A 284 1.10 -8.70 21.93
N ASN A 285 0.48 -9.63 22.67
CA ASN A 285 0.03 -9.39 24.04
C ASN A 285 -0.20 -10.71 24.79
N VAL A 286 0.08 -10.73 26.10
CA VAL A 286 -0.21 -11.87 26.99
C VAL A 286 -1.72 -12.15 27.12
N ASP A 287 -2.55 -11.09 27.06
CA ASP A 287 -4.01 -11.21 27.09
C ASP A 287 -4.52 -11.69 25.72
N PRO A 288 -5.15 -12.87 25.62
CA PRO A 288 -5.63 -13.42 24.35
C PRO A 288 -6.60 -12.50 23.58
N LEU A 289 -7.38 -11.67 24.26
CA LEU A 289 -8.30 -10.73 23.63
C LEU A 289 -7.57 -9.54 22.97
N LYS A 290 -6.34 -9.26 23.41
CA LYS A 290 -5.48 -8.20 22.91
C LYS A 290 -4.43 -8.72 21.91
N GLN A 291 -4.37 -10.03 21.68
CA GLN A 291 -3.48 -10.61 20.67
C GLN A 291 -3.89 -10.21 19.26
N TYR A 292 -2.91 -9.85 18.44
CA TYR A 292 -3.10 -9.68 17.00
C TYR A 292 -3.07 -11.03 16.28
N LYS A 293 -2.11 -11.90 16.61
CA LYS A 293 -1.97 -13.25 16.08
C LYS A 293 -1.84 -14.26 17.22
N ASN A 294 -2.51 -15.41 17.08
CA ASN A 294 -2.32 -16.49 18.04
C ASN A 294 -0.90 -17.08 17.86
N PRO A 295 -0.10 -17.20 18.95
CA PRO A 295 1.25 -17.78 18.88
C PRO A 295 1.31 -19.20 18.29
N SER A 296 0.23 -19.98 18.41
CA SER A 296 0.16 -21.35 17.89
C SER A 296 -0.27 -21.44 16.41
N ASP A 297 -0.53 -20.31 15.75
CA ASP A 297 -0.93 -20.28 14.34
C ASP A 297 0.23 -20.65 13.43
N LEU A 298 -0.08 -21.44 12.39
CA LEU A 298 0.82 -21.78 11.30
C LEU A 298 0.05 -21.82 10.00
N ASN A 299 0.35 -20.91 9.09
CA ASN A 299 -0.34 -20.77 7.81
C ASN A 299 0.62 -20.99 6.65
N PHE A 300 0.06 -21.48 5.53
CA PHE A 300 0.76 -21.65 4.27
C PHE A 300 -0.03 -20.94 3.16
N ALA A 301 0.70 -20.52 2.14
CA ALA A 301 0.07 -19.90 0.98
C ALA A 301 0.85 -20.22 -0.29
N VAL A 302 0.12 -20.38 -1.39
CA VAL A 302 0.67 -20.50 -2.75
C VAL A 302 -0.09 -19.54 -3.66
N SER A 303 0.64 -18.85 -4.53
CA SER A 303 0.05 -17.97 -5.54
C SER A 303 0.75 -18.19 -6.88
N ALA A 304 -0.01 -18.25 -7.96
CA ALA A 304 0.53 -18.46 -9.30
C ALA A 304 -0.04 -17.43 -10.27
N LYS A 305 0.74 -17.10 -11.32
CA LYS A 305 0.29 -16.27 -12.43
C LYS A 305 0.81 -16.76 -13.77
N LEU A 306 0.04 -16.43 -14.80
CA LEU A 306 0.46 -16.42 -16.18
C LEU A 306 0.12 -15.08 -16.80
N ASN A 307 1.13 -14.33 -17.22
CA ASN A 307 0.99 -13.01 -17.86
C ASN A 307 1.45 -13.12 -19.32
N TRP A 308 0.73 -12.47 -20.21
CA TRP A 308 1.07 -12.32 -21.62
C TRP A 308 1.02 -10.85 -22.03
N LYS A 309 2.02 -10.43 -22.82
CA LYS A 309 2.15 -9.06 -23.31
C LYS A 309 2.58 -9.04 -24.77
N LYS A 310 1.81 -8.36 -25.63
CA LYS A 310 2.14 -8.15 -27.05
C LYS A 310 1.59 -6.82 -27.54
N GLY A 311 2.48 -5.94 -28.04
CA GLY A 311 2.11 -4.59 -28.45
C GLY A 311 1.36 -3.84 -27.34
N PRO A 312 0.18 -3.29 -27.62
CA PRO A 312 -0.60 -2.55 -26.64
C PRO A 312 -1.33 -3.44 -25.61
N TRP A 313 -1.42 -4.74 -25.84
CA TRP A 313 -2.16 -5.68 -24.99
C TRP A 313 -1.32 -6.24 -23.85
N GLU A 314 -1.93 -6.34 -22.68
CA GLU A 314 -1.43 -7.10 -21.54
C GLU A 314 -2.57 -7.88 -20.88
N THR A 315 -2.36 -9.17 -20.63
CA THR A 315 -3.34 -10.02 -19.92
C THR A 315 -2.65 -10.83 -18.84
N GLN A 316 -3.37 -11.12 -17.74
CA GLN A 316 -2.89 -11.99 -16.69
C GLN A 316 -4.03 -12.84 -16.14
N LEU A 317 -3.73 -14.11 -15.88
CA LEU A 317 -4.53 -14.99 -15.04
C LEU A 317 -3.71 -15.31 -13.79
N SER A 318 -4.35 -15.29 -12.64
CA SER A 318 -3.70 -15.59 -11.37
C SER A 318 -4.64 -16.32 -10.42
N ALA A 319 -4.06 -17.15 -9.56
CA ALA A 319 -4.76 -17.87 -8.52
C ALA A 319 -3.95 -17.86 -7.23
N THR A 320 -4.63 -17.87 -6.09
CA THR A 320 -4.03 -17.93 -4.74
C THR A 320 -4.82 -18.86 -3.87
N GLN A 321 -4.11 -19.69 -3.11
CA GLN A 321 -4.64 -20.54 -2.05
C GLN A 321 -3.91 -20.23 -0.76
N VAL A 322 -4.67 -19.95 0.31
CA VAL A 322 -4.18 -19.81 1.69
C VAL A 322 -4.84 -20.90 2.52
N GLY A 323 -4.13 -21.44 3.51
CA GLY A 323 -4.63 -22.43 4.45
C GLY A 323 -3.68 -22.63 5.63
N GLY A 324 -4.01 -23.58 6.48
CA GLY A 324 -3.28 -23.90 7.70
C GLY A 324 -4.13 -23.73 8.95
N LYS A 325 -3.51 -23.43 10.08
CA LYS A 325 -4.20 -23.18 11.35
C LYS A 325 -4.14 -21.70 11.68
N GLY A 326 -5.29 -21.08 11.94
CA GLY A 326 -5.44 -19.67 12.23
C GLY A 326 -5.36 -18.80 10.96
N ARG A 327 -5.33 -17.49 11.12
CA ARG A 327 -5.45 -16.53 10.01
C ARG A 327 -4.10 -16.08 9.48
N TRP A 328 -3.96 -15.97 8.14
CA TRP A 328 -2.86 -15.22 7.55
C TRP A 328 -3.08 -13.73 7.79
N LEU A 329 -2.13 -13.06 8.45
CA LEU A 329 -2.26 -11.66 8.85
C LEU A 329 -1.15 -10.82 8.24
N SER A 330 -1.52 -9.67 7.70
CA SER A 330 -0.61 -8.61 7.30
C SER A 330 -1.27 -7.28 7.65
N PRO A 331 -0.73 -6.48 8.57
CA PRO A 331 -1.33 -5.21 8.93
C PRO A 331 -1.61 -4.36 7.69
N ARG A 332 -2.86 -3.94 7.53
CA ARG A 332 -3.31 -3.14 6.37
C ARG A 332 -2.61 -1.79 6.30
N GLU A 333 -2.07 -1.36 7.41
CA GLU A 333 -1.27 -0.18 7.62
C GLU A 333 0.09 -0.23 6.93
N TRP A 334 0.68 -1.43 6.81
CA TRP A 334 2.05 -1.60 6.33
C TRP A 334 2.18 -1.69 4.81
N GLY A 335 1.09 -1.98 4.10
CA GLY A 335 1.14 -2.10 2.65
C GLY A 335 0.03 -2.95 2.05
N LYS A 336 0.15 -3.31 0.79
CA LYS A 336 -0.73 -4.23 0.07
C LYS A 336 -0.21 -5.66 0.18
N ASP A 337 -1.11 -6.62 -0.08
CA ASP A 337 -0.76 -8.04 -0.14
C ASP A 337 0.18 -8.35 -1.31
N ALA A 338 1.07 -9.32 -1.12
CA ALA A 338 2.04 -9.76 -2.13
C ALA A 338 1.47 -10.73 -3.17
N TRP A 339 0.24 -11.22 -2.99
CA TRP A 339 -0.40 -12.19 -3.88
C TRP A 339 -0.52 -11.69 -5.32
N TYR A 340 -0.36 -12.56 -6.30
CA TYR A 340 -0.68 -12.25 -7.70
C TYR A 340 -2.16 -11.97 -7.94
N THR A 341 -3.04 -12.39 -7.03
CA THR A 341 -4.48 -12.13 -7.05
C THR A 341 -4.89 -10.83 -6.35
N PHE A 342 -3.93 -9.99 -5.95
CA PHE A 342 -4.27 -8.69 -5.38
C PHE A 342 -5.03 -7.82 -6.38
N VAL A 343 -6.23 -7.37 -5.99
CA VAL A 343 -7.05 -6.41 -6.74
C VAL A 343 -7.19 -5.13 -5.92
N PRO A 344 -7.02 -3.93 -6.53
CA PRO A 344 -7.17 -2.67 -5.80
C PRO A 344 -8.50 -2.56 -5.04
N ARG A 345 -8.43 -2.03 -3.83
CA ARG A 345 -9.53 -1.77 -2.88
C ARG A 345 -10.00 -2.98 -2.09
N GLU A 346 -9.40 -4.15 -2.21
CA GLU A 346 -9.60 -5.24 -1.26
C GLU A 346 -8.32 -6.04 -1.01
N ARG A 347 -8.33 -6.86 0.03
CA ARG A 347 -7.22 -7.68 0.50
C ARG A 347 -7.71 -9.03 0.98
N ASN A 348 -6.83 -10.02 0.86
CA ASN A 348 -7.09 -11.40 1.29
C ASN A 348 -6.38 -11.76 2.60
N GLU A 349 -5.83 -10.78 3.34
CA GLU A 349 -5.36 -10.98 4.70
C GLU A 349 -6.52 -11.01 5.70
N GLY A 350 -6.34 -11.69 6.82
CA GLY A 350 -7.33 -11.78 7.89
C GLY A 350 -8.17 -13.04 7.86
N PHE A 351 -7.86 -14.00 7.02
CA PHE A 351 -8.61 -15.24 6.85
C PHE A 351 -7.75 -16.48 7.07
N GLU A 352 -8.36 -17.55 7.60
CA GLU A 352 -7.71 -18.85 7.77
C GLU A 352 -7.53 -19.57 6.43
N THR A 353 -8.56 -19.51 5.58
CA THR A 353 -8.53 -20.05 4.23
C THR A 353 -8.95 -19.00 3.21
N VAL A 354 -8.27 -18.98 2.07
CA VAL A 354 -8.65 -18.16 0.91
C VAL A 354 -8.43 -18.96 -0.35
N THR A 355 -9.44 -19.02 -1.21
CA THR A 355 -9.26 -19.43 -2.60
C THR A 355 -9.63 -18.25 -3.48
N ALA A 356 -8.67 -17.73 -4.24
CA ALA A 356 -8.90 -16.57 -5.11
C ALA A 356 -8.43 -16.85 -6.53
N ALA A 357 -9.19 -16.37 -7.51
CA ALA A 357 -8.82 -16.35 -8.92
C ALA A 357 -9.09 -14.97 -9.51
N VAL A 358 -8.14 -14.42 -10.27
CA VAL A 358 -8.24 -13.07 -10.85
C VAL A 358 -7.74 -13.06 -12.29
N GLY A 359 -8.56 -12.52 -13.18
CA GLY A 359 -8.21 -12.14 -14.54
C GLY A 359 -7.93 -10.64 -14.63
N TYR A 360 -6.97 -10.27 -15.46
CA TYR A 360 -6.62 -8.90 -15.79
C TYR A 360 -6.43 -8.76 -17.27
N VAL A 361 -6.96 -7.67 -17.85
CA VAL A 361 -6.75 -7.28 -19.24
C VAL A 361 -6.48 -5.78 -19.28
N ALA A 362 -5.49 -5.37 -20.08
CA ALA A 362 -5.22 -3.96 -20.35
C ALA A 362 -4.93 -3.73 -21.84
N TYR A 363 -5.32 -2.57 -22.30
CA TYR A 363 -4.98 -2.04 -23.61
C TYR A 363 -4.42 -0.63 -23.50
N ARG A 364 -3.31 -0.36 -24.19
CA ARG A 364 -2.66 0.95 -24.21
C ARG A 364 -2.88 1.62 -25.55
N PHE A 365 -3.58 2.75 -25.53
CA PHE A 365 -3.72 3.67 -26.67
C PHE A 365 -2.51 4.62 -26.65
N GLU A 366 -1.40 4.21 -27.26
CA GLU A 366 -0.11 4.90 -27.13
C GLU A 366 -0.15 6.36 -27.64
N GLU A 367 -0.86 6.62 -28.74
CA GLU A 367 -0.99 7.97 -29.28
C GLU A 367 -1.75 8.92 -28.35
N ALA A 368 -2.79 8.42 -27.71
CA ALA A 368 -3.61 9.17 -26.76
C ALA A 368 -3.00 9.28 -25.37
N GLY A 369 -1.95 8.49 -25.04
CA GLY A 369 -1.40 8.39 -23.70
C GLY A 369 -2.37 7.76 -22.69
N ILE A 370 -3.31 6.93 -23.17
CA ILE A 370 -4.36 6.30 -22.36
C ILE A 370 -4.07 4.80 -22.21
N GLN A 371 -4.26 4.27 -21.00
CA GLN A 371 -4.36 2.84 -20.73
C GLN A 371 -5.71 2.54 -20.11
N ALA A 372 -6.53 1.75 -20.77
CA ALA A 372 -7.73 1.16 -20.19
C ALA A 372 -7.41 -0.24 -19.65
N TYR A 373 -8.00 -0.61 -18.52
CA TYR A 373 -7.79 -1.95 -17.95
C TYR A 373 -9.01 -2.42 -17.15
N THR A 374 -9.10 -3.72 -16.99
CA THR A 374 -10.10 -4.36 -16.14
C THR A 374 -9.50 -5.48 -15.30
N TYR A 375 -10.03 -5.65 -14.08
CA TYR A 375 -9.87 -6.84 -13.27
C TYR A 375 -11.22 -7.51 -13.06
N ALA A 376 -11.23 -8.83 -13.08
CA ALA A 376 -12.35 -9.64 -12.65
C ALA A 376 -11.83 -10.71 -11.69
N GLY A 377 -12.31 -10.73 -10.45
CA GLY A 377 -11.83 -11.62 -9.40
C GLY A 377 -12.96 -12.29 -8.64
N ILE A 378 -12.71 -13.53 -8.22
CA ILE A 378 -13.55 -14.30 -7.31
C ILE A 378 -12.70 -14.65 -6.09
N HIS A 379 -13.27 -14.42 -4.89
CA HIS A 379 -12.61 -14.64 -3.61
C HIS A 379 -13.54 -15.45 -2.71
N ILE A 380 -13.15 -16.69 -2.43
CA ILE A 380 -13.86 -17.61 -1.54
C ILE A 380 -13.17 -17.54 -0.19
N LEU A 381 -13.93 -17.17 0.84
CA LEU A 381 -13.49 -16.89 2.20
C LEU A 381 -14.20 -17.83 3.18
N PRO A 382 -13.72 -18.02 4.42
CA PRO A 382 -14.43 -18.72 5.46
C PRO A 382 -15.81 -18.13 5.73
N ASP A 383 -16.71 -18.93 6.31
CA ASP A 383 -18.05 -18.46 6.70
C ASP A 383 -17.95 -17.15 7.49
N PRO A 384 -18.68 -16.08 7.12
CA PRO A 384 -18.71 -14.83 7.87
C PRO A 384 -19.12 -14.98 9.34
N LYS A 385 -19.80 -16.07 9.70
CA LYS A 385 -20.19 -16.40 11.08
C LYS A 385 -19.05 -17.01 11.89
N ASP A 386 -18.06 -17.62 11.23
CA ASP A 386 -16.85 -18.11 11.90
C ASP A 386 -15.89 -16.94 12.14
N ALA A 387 -16.12 -16.25 13.23
CA ALA A 387 -15.35 -15.05 13.57
C ALA A 387 -13.88 -15.35 13.97
N ALA A 388 -13.51 -16.59 14.24
CA ALA A 388 -12.14 -17.01 14.48
C ALA A 388 -11.37 -17.16 13.15
N ALA A 389 -11.99 -17.80 12.16
CA ALA A 389 -11.39 -17.99 10.84
C ALA A 389 -11.51 -16.75 9.93
N ASN A 390 -12.52 -15.89 10.14
CA ASN A 390 -12.85 -14.73 9.32
C ASN A 390 -12.82 -13.44 10.15
N LYS A 391 -11.66 -12.79 10.18
CA LYS A 391 -11.37 -11.60 11.01
C LYS A 391 -12.39 -10.46 10.86
N TYR A 392 -12.94 -10.31 9.67
CA TYR A 392 -13.77 -9.16 9.32
C TYR A 392 -15.26 -9.52 9.16
N ASN A 393 -15.64 -10.79 9.37
CA ASN A 393 -16.97 -11.31 9.05
C ASN A 393 -17.35 -10.98 7.59
N PHE A 394 -16.39 -11.17 6.66
CA PHE A 394 -16.50 -10.78 5.28
C PHE A 394 -17.09 -11.91 4.44
N PRO A 395 -18.18 -11.74 3.70
CA PRO A 395 -18.72 -12.77 2.84
C PRO A 395 -17.78 -13.05 1.66
N SER A 396 -17.81 -14.25 1.10
CA SER A 396 -17.20 -14.55 -0.20
C SER A 396 -17.78 -13.63 -1.27
N TYR A 397 -16.95 -13.16 -2.21
CA TYR A 397 -17.35 -12.10 -3.13
C TYR A 397 -16.71 -12.24 -4.51
N ARG A 398 -17.32 -11.59 -5.50
CA ARG A 398 -16.72 -11.24 -6.77
C ARG A 398 -16.46 -9.74 -6.83
N GLN A 399 -15.38 -9.35 -7.50
CA GLN A 399 -15.00 -7.95 -7.66
C GLN A 399 -14.61 -7.68 -9.10
N HIS A 400 -15.16 -6.60 -9.64
CA HIS A 400 -14.83 -6.07 -10.97
C HIS A 400 -14.27 -4.66 -10.80
N ASN A 401 -13.10 -4.41 -11.37
CA ASN A 401 -12.53 -3.07 -11.42
C ASN A 401 -12.39 -2.66 -12.89
N LEU A 402 -12.89 -1.47 -13.23
CA LEU A 402 -12.60 -0.79 -14.47
C LEU A 402 -11.67 0.38 -14.20
N GLY A 403 -10.59 0.49 -14.93
CA GLY A 403 -9.60 1.53 -14.71
C GLY A 403 -9.18 2.22 -16.00
N LEU A 404 -8.91 3.51 -15.89
CA LEU A 404 -8.39 4.33 -16.97
C LEU A 404 -7.24 5.18 -16.42
N LYS A 405 -6.06 5.03 -17.00
CA LYS A 405 -4.89 5.88 -16.75
C LYS A 405 -4.64 6.77 -17.94
N TYR A 406 -4.48 8.06 -17.70
CA TYR A 406 -4.14 9.04 -18.72
C TYR A 406 -2.83 9.76 -18.34
N ILE A 407 -1.85 9.67 -19.21
CA ILE A 407 -0.54 10.33 -19.09
C ILE A 407 -0.39 11.24 -20.31
N PRO A 408 -0.74 12.54 -20.20
CA PRO A 408 -0.70 13.47 -21.33
C PRO A 408 0.73 13.69 -21.82
N LYS A 409 0.93 13.53 -23.12
CA LYS A 409 2.27 13.70 -23.73
C LYS A 409 2.82 15.14 -23.64
N LYS A 410 1.90 16.13 -23.57
CA LYS A 410 2.25 17.56 -23.55
C LYS A 410 2.54 18.11 -22.16
N VAL A 411 2.14 17.42 -21.10
CA VAL A 411 2.36 17.85 -19.72
C VAL A 411 3.20 16.81 -19.00
N LYS A 412 4.46 17.15 -18.77
CA LYS A 412 5.41 16.23 -18.13
C LYS A 412 4.95 15.90 -16.70
N ASN A 413 5.13 14.65 -16.31
CA ASN A 413 4.93 14.15 -14.95
C ASN A 413 3.51 14.35 -14.37
N LEU A 414 2.51 14.56 -15.24
CA LEU A 414 1.10 14.54 -14.89
C LEU A 414 0.53 13.15 -15.20
N ASP A 415 -0.17 12.55 -14.26
CA ASP A 415 -1.01 11.38 -14.51
C ASP A 415 -2.38 11.53 -13.86
N VAL A 416 -3.38 11.03 -14.57
CA VAL A 416 -4.77 10.92 -14.10
C VAL A 416 -5.15 9.45 -14.06
N HIS A 417 -5.75 9.01 -12.96
CA HIS A 417 -6.15 7.62 -12.79
C HIS A 417 -7.58 7.53 -12.25
N LEU A 418 -8.47 6.94 -13.02
CA LEU A 418 -9.86 6.67 -12.64
C LEU A 418 -10.02 5.18 -12.38
N ILE A 419 -10.71 4.81 -11.31
CA ILE A 419 -11.00 3.42 -10.96
C ILE A 419 -12.45 3.33 -10.50
N LEU A 420 -13.23 2.48 -11.15
CA LEU A 420 -14.54 2.07 -10.70
C LEU A 420 -14.45 0.63 -10.19
N VAL A 421 -14.98 0.38 -9.00
CA VAL A 421 -14.99 -0.94 -8.35
C VAL A 421 -16.43 -1.33 -8.07
N VAL A 422 -16.82 -2.49 -8.56
CA VAL A 422 -18.10 -3.15 -8.23
C VAL A 422 -17.76 -4.39 -7.43
N LYS A 423 -18.38 -4.54 -6.27
CA LYS A 423 -18.15 -5.69 -5.40
C LYS A 423 -19.48 -6.30 -4.97
N GLU A 424 -19.66 -7.57 -5.28
CA GLU A 424 -20.92 -8.31 -5.06
C GLU A 424 -20.65 -9.58 -4.26
N PRO A 425 -21.59 -10.00 -3.39
CA PRO A 425 -21.46 -11.27 -2.68
C PRO A 425 -21.60 -12.47 -3.63
N LEU A 426 -20.97 -13.60 -3.29
CA LEU A 426 -21.15 -14.90 -3.98
C LEU A 426 -22.31 -15.72 -3.41
N THR A 427 -23.27 -15.09 -2.77
CA THR A 427 -24.44 -15.75 -2.20
C THR A 427 -25.71 -15.06 -2.65
N ASN A 428 -26.77 -15.84 -2.89
CA ASN A 428 -28.11 -15.34 -3.16
C ASN A 428 -28.93 -15.13 -1.86
N GLN A 429 -28.37 -15.48 -0.70
CA GLN A 429 -29.02 -15.21 0.59
C GLN A 429 -28.96 -13.71 0.90
N LYS A 430 -30.06 -13.22 1.50
CA LYS A 430 -30.10 -11.83 1.97
C LYS A 430 -29.04 -11.63 3.07
N LEU A 431 -28.09 -10.77 2.82
CA LEU A 431 -27.07 -10.41 3.79
C LEU A 431 -27.62 -9.42 4.83
N LEU A 432 -27.08 -9.50 6.04
CA LEU A 432 -27.31 -8.47 7.04
C LEU A 432 -26.60 -7.15 6.63
N PRO A 433 -27.14 -5.98 6.98
CA PRO A 433 -26.49 -4.69 6.69
C PRO A 433 -25.02 -4.65 7.12
N ALA A 434 -24.69 -5.20 8.28
CA ALA A 434 -23.30 -5.29 8.78
C ALA A 434 -22.37 -6.20 7.95
N GLN A 435 -22.91 -7.06 7.09
CA GLN A 435 -22.17 -7.88 6.13
C GLN A 435 -22.00 -7.20 4.76
N GLN A 436 -22.76 -6.14 4.51
CA GLN A 436 -22.70 -5.33 3.28
C GLN A 436 -21.82 -4.11 3.48
N TYR A 437 -22.08 -3.31 4.51
CA TYR A 437 -21.37 -2.05 4.77
C TYR A 437 -19.85 -2.24 4.84
N ASN A 438 -19.10 -1.46 4.05
CA ASN A 438 -17.64 -1.56 3.86
C ASN A 438 -17.12 -2.87 3.25
N LYS A 439 -17.97 -3.77 2.78
CA LYS A 439 -17.57 -5.12 2.36
C LYS A 439 -18.00 -5.45 0.94
N VAL A 440 -19.29 -5.63 0.73
CA VAL A 440 -19.87 -6.06 -0.55
C VAL A 440 -21.13 -5.28 -0.87
N ASP A 441 -21.74 -5.54 -2.04
CA ASP A 441 -22.95 -4.87 -2.52
C ASP A 441 -22.76 -3.36 -2.66
N LEU A 442 -21.58 -2.98 -3.18
CA LEU A 442 -21.15 -1.59 -3.27
C LEU A 442 -20.56 -1.23 -4.64
N LEU A 443 -20.71 0.03 -4.95
CA LEU A 443 -20.01 0.74 -6.02
C LEU A 443 -19.01 1.72 -5.37
N HIS A 444 -17.75 1.63 -5.77
CA HIS A 444 -16.71 2.51 -5.23
C HIS A 444 -15.92 3.15 -6.37
N PHE A 445 -15.91 4.47 -6.41
CA PHE A 445 -15.19 5.25 -7.41
C PHE A 445 -13.97 5.95 -6.81
N ASN A 446 -12.89 6.02 -7.60
CA ASN A 446 -11.69 6.78 -7.26
C ASN A 446 -11.24 7.59 -8.48
N GLY A 447 -10.98 8.87 -8.25
CA GLY A 447 -10.34 9.76 -9.20
C GLY A 447 -9.06 10.34 -8.61
N LEU A 448 -7.92 10.10 -9.25
CA LEU A 448 -6.62 10.58 -8.82
C LEU A 448 -6.01 11.46 -9.89
N ILE A 449 -5.42 12.58 -9.46
CA ILE A 449 -4.55 13.41 -10.28
C ILE A 449 -3.22 13.53 -9.53
N ASN A 450 -2.13 13.16 -10.17
CA ASN A 450 -0.79 13.30 -9.64
C ASN A 450 0.03 14.20 -10.56
N TRP A 451 0.73 15.16 -10.00
CA TRP A 451 1.63 16.02 -10.75
C TRP A 451 2.93 16.21 -10.00
N LYS A 452 4.04 15.86 -10.63
CA LYS A 452 5.39 16.06 -10.09
C LYS A 452 6.09 17.13 -10.90
N LEU A 453 6.46 18.22 -10.24
CA LEU A 453 7.32 19.25 -10.81
C LEU A 453 8.77 18.86 -10.48
N ALA A 454 9.36 18.05 -11.34
CA ALA A 454 10.81 17.79 -11.28
C ALA A 454 11.53 18.69 -12.27
N LYS A 455 12.74 19.10 -11.93
CA LYS A 455 13.62 19.78 -12.89
C LYS A 455 14.09 18.74 -13.92
N ASP A 456 14.02 19.11 -15.22
CA ASP A 456 14.62 18.33 -16.32
C ASP A 456 16.14 18.29 -16.22
#